data_4d78faa70db8f624bc3bbeafcd98f99f
#
_entry.id   4d78faa70db8f624bc3bbeafcd98f99f
#
_cell.length_a   1.000
_cell.length_b   1.000
_cell.length_c   1.000
_cell.angle_alpha   90.00
_cell.angle_beta   90.00
_cell.angle_gamma   90.00
#
_symmetry.space_group_name_H-M   'P 1'
#
loop_
_entity.id
_entity.type
_entity.pdbx_description
1 polymer ?
#
loop_
_entity_poly.entity_id
_entity_poly.type
_entity_poly.pdbx_seq_one_letter_code
_entity_poly.pdbx_strand_id
1 'polypeptide(L)'
;MAATDGVNTHRGAIWALGLLVSAVAMLGGDARAQTVANTAAQLAKLPDDAAPKVFSKGLRVTHRYRVPGAREEAQQAFPHIMQRALPQLHLSRLNGSSETQARLDALMAIMTSLTDTCVLSRAGMEGLDAMQNGARAVLNAGGCATLAGQQALARLDRQMLTLYASPGGAADLLAATLF
;
A
#
# COMPACT_ATOMS: atom_id res chain seq x y z
N MET A 1 14.37 14.31 -5.97
CA MET A 1 15.34 14.04 -4.87
C MET A 1 15.89 15.32 -4.24
N ALA A 2 16.14 16.39 -5.00
CA ALA A 2 16.58 17.68 -4.42
C ALA A 2 15.52 18.29 -3.46
N ALA A 3 14.23 18.22 -3.80
CA ALA A 3 13.13 18.75 -2.99
C ALA A 3 12.84 17.98 -1.68
N THR A 4 13.49 16.86 -1.47
CA THR A 4 13.26 15.97 -0.31
C THR A 4 14.56 15.63 0.42
N ASP A 5 15.62 16.41 0.21
CA ASP A 5 16.95 16.18 0.78
C ASP A 5 17.46 14.74 0.65
N GLY A 6 17.19 14.13 -0.53
CA GLY A 6 17.58 12.77 -0.82
C GLY A 6 16.65 11.68 -0.26
N VAL A 7 15.57 12.06 0.44
CA VAL A 7 14.59 11.09 0.97
C VAL A 7 13.74 10.55 -0.18
N ASN A 8 13.64 9.23 -0.26
CA ASN A 8 12.75 8.56 -1.21
C ASN A 8 11.30 8.62 -0.68
N THR A 9 10.42 9.32 -1.39
CA THR A 9 9.03 9.50 -0.99
C THR A 9 8.02 8.87 -1.95
N HIS A 10 8.42 8.52 -3.19
CA HIS A 10 7.47 8.11 -4.24
C HIS A 10 7.92 6.91 -5.08
N ARG A 11 9.05 6.28 -4.76
CA ARG A 11 9.61 5.21 -5.61
C ARG A 11 8.67 4.01 -5.73
N GLY A 12 8.00 3.61 -4.65
CA GLY A 12 7.06 2.49 -4.66
C GLY A 12 5.81 2.81 -5.47
N ALA A 13 5.24 4.02 -5.34
CA ALA A 13 4.12 4.46 -6.15
C ALA A 13 4.48 4.52 -7.65
N ILE A 14 5.64 5.08 -8.00
CA ILE A 14 6.13 5.12 -9.40
C ILE A 14 6.30 3.71 -9.95
N TRP A 15 6.84 2.79 -9.18
CA TRP A 15 6.99 1.39 -9.57
C TRP A 15 5.63 0.72 -9.83
N ALA A 16 4.71 0.78 -8.85
CA ALA A 16 3.40 0.14 -8.97
C ALA A 16 2.57 0.74 -10.11
N LEU A 17 2.47 2.07 -10.17
CA LEU A 17 1.74 2.76 -11.24
C LEU A 17 2.37 2.52 -12.61
N GLY A 18 3.70 2.52 -12.71
CA GLY A 18 4.40 2.23 -13.96
C GLY A 18 4.04 0.86 -14.52
N LEU A 19 3.97 -0.18 -13.68
CA LEU A 19 3.55 -1.52 -14.09
C LEU A 19 2.09 -1.55 -14.53
N LEU A 20 1.19 -0.92 -13.77
CA LEU A 20 -0.25 -0.88 -14.08
C LEU A 20 -0.54 -0.11 -15.38
N VAL A 21 0.06 1.08 -15.55
CA VAL A 21 -0.08 1.89 -16.77
C VAL A 21 0.43 1.10 -17.99
N SER A 22 1.59 0.45 -17.87
CA SER A 22 2.13 -0.37 -18.95
C SER A 22 1.20 -1.55 -19.28
N ALA A 23 0.63 -2.20 -18.28
CA ALA A 23 -0.32 -3.28 -18.46
C ALA A 23 -1.59 -2.82 -19.19
N VAL A 24 -2.16 -1.67 -18.81
CA VAL A 24 -3.34 -1.10 -19.50
C VAL A 24 -3.00 -0.77 -20.95
N ALA A 25 -1.84 -0.17 -21.22
CA ALA A 25 -1.41 0.13 -22.58
C ALA A 25 -1.27 -1.13 -23.45
N MET A 26 -0.72 -2.21 -22.89
CA MET A 26 -0.60 -3.51 -23.58
C MET A 26 -1.96 -4.16 -23.87
N LEU A 27 -2.95 -3.91 -23.03
CA LEU A 27 -4.31 -4.48 -23.15
C LEU A 27 -5.26 -3.64 -24.04
N GLY A 28 -4.79 -2.51 -24.57
CA GLY A 28 -5.59 -1.65 -25.45
C GLY A 28 -6.62 -0.77 -24.71
N GLY A 29 -6.48 -0.58 -23.39
CA GLY A 29 -7.23 0.42 -22.63
C GLY A 29 -8.56 -0.03 -22.02
N ASP A 30 -9.21 -1.06 -22.53
CA ASP A 30 -10.48 -1.57 -21.96
C ASP A 30 -10.25 -2.95 -21.32
N ALA A 31 -9.75 -2.96 -20.10
CA ALA A 31 -9.45 -4.19 -19.39
C ALA A 31 -9.96 -4.17 -17.94
N ARG A 32 -10.47 -5.31 -17.49
CA ARG A 32 -10.88 -5.50 -16.11
C ARG A 32 -9.66 -5.41 -15.17
N ALA A 33 -9.85 -4.86 -13.96
CA ALA A 33 -8.79 -4.69 -12.98
C ALA A 33 -7.95 -5.97 -12.75
N GLN A 34 -8.59 -7.14 -12.68
CA GLN A 34 -7.86 -8.40 -12.51
C GLN A 34 -6.95 -8.72 -13.71
N THR A 35 -7.38 -8.45 -14.93
CA THR A 35 -6.57 -8.66 -16.13
C THR A 35 -5.37 -7.72 -16.14
N VAL A 36 -5.59 -6.45 -15.78
CA VAL A 36 -4.52 -5.45 -15.62
C VAL A 36 -3.50 -5.90 -14.58
N ALA A 37 -3.96 -6.30 -13.39
CA ALA A 37 -3.10 -6.77 -12.31
C ALA A 37 -2.28 -8.00 -12.72
N ASN A 38 -2.89 -8.96 -13.42
CA ASN A 38 -2.20 -10.16 -13.91
C ASN A 38 -1.13 -9.81 -14.96
N THR A 39 -1.43 -8.90 -15.89
CA THR A 39 -0.47 -8.43 -16.91
C THR A 39 0.67 -7.67 -16.25
N ALA A 40 0.39 -6.79 -15.29
CA ALA A 40 1.40 -6.10 -14.51
C ALA A 40 2.30 -7.08 -13.73
N ALA A 41 1.72 -8.17 -13.21
CA ALA A 41 2.50 -9.22 -12.54
C ALA A 41 3.46 -9.94 -13.48
N GLN A 42 3.08 -10.16 -14.74
CA GLN A 42 3.99 -10.73 -15.74
C GLN A 42 5.16 -9.77 -16.02
N LEU A 43 4.88 -8.47 -16.17
CA LEU A 43 5.93 -7.45 -16.33
C LEU A 43 6.88 -7.43 -15.11
N ALA A 44 6.35 -7.49 -13.89
CA ALA A 44 7.14 -7.48 -12.66
C ALA A 44 8.06 -8.72 -12.51
N LYS A 45 7.78 -9.82 -13.22
CA LYS A 45 8.60 -11.04 -13.22
C LYS A 45 9.76 -10.97 -14.19
N LEU A 46 9.74 -10.07 -15.16
CA LEU A 46 10.81 -9.93 -16.13
C LEU A 46 12.14 -9.61 -15.42
N PRO A 47 13.26 -10.19 -15.87
CA PRO A 47 14.57 -9.80 -15.37
C PRO A 47 14.86 -8.34 -15.73
N ASP A 48 15.47 -7.62 -14.82
CA ASP A 48 15.93 -6.24 -15.06
C ASP A 48 17.46 -6.20 -14.87
N ASP A 49 18.18 -6.43 -15.97
CA ASP A 49 19.63 -6.44 -15.99
C ASP A 49 20.23 -5.04 -15.83
N ALA A 50 19.42 -3.99 -16.09
CA ALA A 50 19.80 -2.59 -15.92
C ALA A 50 19.53 -2.07 -14.49
N ALA A 51 18.85 -2.85 -13.64
CA ALA A 51 18.58 -2.44 -12.27
C ALA A 51 19.88 -2.12 -11.52
N PRO A 52 19.97 -0.96 -10.83
CA PRO A 52 21.12 -0.66 -10.01
C PRO A 52 21.35 -1.77 -8.97
N LYS A 53 22.53 -2.37 -8.93
CA LYS A 53 22.91 -3.39 -7.93
C LYS A 53 23.13 -2.79 -6.53
N VAL A 54 22.26 -1.84 -6.15
CA VAL A 54 22.33 -1.15 -4.86
C VAL A 54 21.23 -1.71 -3.95
N PHE A 55 21.62 -2.18 -2.79
CA PHE A 55 20.66 -2.59 -1.76
C PHE A 55 19.82 -1.39 -1.31
N SER A 56 18.60 -1.29 -1.82
CA SER A 56 17.63 -0.29 -1.36
C SER A 56 17.29 -0.53 0.13
N LYS A 57 16.79 0.52 0.83
CA LYS A 57 16.31 0.36 2.21
C LYS A 57 15.26 -0.75 2.31
N GLY A 58 14.32 -0.81 1.36
CA GLY A 58 13.30 -1.85 1.31
C GLY A 58 13.91 -3.25 1.19
N LEU A 59 14.87 -3.46 0.28
CA LEU A 59 15.52 -4.75 0.10
C LEU A 59 16.30 -5.21 1.35
N ARG A 60 16.91 -4.29 2.09
CA ARG A 60 17.56 -4.62 3.38
C ARG A 60 16.54 -5.10 4.41
N VAL A 61 15.36 -4.46 4.46
CA VAL A 61 14.27 -4.83 5.37
C VAL A 61 13.70 -6.18 5.02
N THR A 62 13.38 -6.43 3.73
CA THR A 62 12.86 -7.74 3.29
C THR A 62 13.84 -8.87 3.64
N HIS A 63 15.13 -8.65 3.44
CA HIS A 63 16.15 -9.63 3.81
C HIS A 63 16.27 -9.81 5.33
N ARG A 64 16.28 -8.71 6.10
CA ARG A 64 16.41 -8.75 7.57
C ARG A 64 15.24 -9.46 8.25
N TYR A 65 14.01 -9.15 7.83
CA TYR A 65 12.80 -9.66 8.44
C TYR A 65 12.22 -10.88 7.71
N ARG A 66 12.83 -11.29 6.57
CA ARG A 66 12.34 -12.37 5.68
C ARG A 66 10.88 -12.19 5.26
N VAL A 67 10.54 -10.98 4.84
CA VAL A 67 9.19 -10.58 4.47
C VAL A 67 9.14 -10.17 3.00
N PRO A 68 7.97 -10.31 2.34
CA PRO A 68 7.79 -9.84 0.98
C PRO A 68 7.92 -8.31 0.91
N GLY A 69 8.32 -7.80 -0.26
CA GLY A 69 8.40 -6.38 -0.56
C GLY A 69 7.51 -5.99 -1.72
N ALA A 70 7.71 -4.77 -2.24
CA ALA A 70 6.90 -4.23 -3.33
C ALA A 70 7.00 -5.07 -4.62
N ARG A 71 8.15 -5.73 -4.86
CA ARG A 71 8.33 -6.59 -6.04
C ARG A 71 7.47 -7.84 -5.95
N GLU A 72 7.49 -8.51 -4.82
CA GLU A 72 6.68 -9.70 -4.57
C GLU A 72 5.20 -9.39 -4.61
N GLU A 73 4.78 -8.26 -4.05
CA GLU A 73 3.41 -7.76 -4.13
C GLU A 73 2.97 -7.62 -5.60
N ALA A 74 3.77 -6.96 -6.45
CA ALA A 74 3.47 -6.82 -7.87
C ALA A 74 3.47 -8.16 -8.60
N GLN A 75 4.43 -9.05 -8.33
CA GLN A 75 4.54 -10.37 -8.95
C GLN A 75 3.36 -11.30 -8.62
N GLN A 76 2.67 -11.03 -7.50
CA GLN A 76 1.46 -11.73 -7.06
C GLN A 76 0.17 -11.04 -7.53
N ALA A 77 0.25 -10.14 -8.51
CA ALA A 77 -0.88 -9.38 -9.03
C ALA A 77 -1.57 -8.49 -7.99
N PHE A 78 -0.79 -7.87 -7.11
CA PHE A 78 -1.22 -6.89 -6.13
C PHE A 78 -2.36 -7.36 -5.21
N PRO A 79 -2.15 -8.41 -4.40
CA PRO A 79 -3.21 -8.97 -3.55
C PRO A 79 -3.80 -7.95 -2.57
N HIS A 80 -3.01 -7.02 -2.04
CA HIS A 80 -3.55 -5.98 -1.15
C HIS A 80 -4.45 -4.99 -1.89
N ILE A 81 -4.20 -4.72 -3.18
CA ILE A 81 -5.11 -3.91 -4.00
C ILE A 81 -6.37 -4.71 -4.31
N MET A 82 -6.21 -5.88 -4.92
CA MET A 82 -7.31 -6.64 -5.49
C MET A 82 -8.24 -7.26 -4.45
N GLN A 83 -7.69 -7.73 -3.32
CA GLN A 83 -8.44 -8.49 -2.31
C GLN A 83 -8.78 -7.68 -1.06
N ARG A 84 -8.21 -6.48 -0.89
CA ARG A 84 -8.41 -5.64 0.30
C ARG A 84 -8.90 -4.24 -0.07
N ALA A 85 -8.08 -3.45 -0.78
CA ALA A 85 -8.35 -2.05 -1.02
C ALA A 85 -9.56 -1.82 -1.91
N LEU A 86 -9.61 -2.43 -3.10
CA LEU A 86 -10.72 -2.27 -4.04
C LEU A 86 -12.07 -2.72 -3.45
N PRO A 87 -12.19 -3.92 -2.82
CA PRO A 87 -13.43 -4.31 -2.17
C PRO A 87 -13.86 -3.33 -1.08
N GLN A 88 -12.93 -2.87 -0.23
CA GLN A 88 -13.25 -1.92 0.84
C GLN A 88 -13.66 -0.55 0.28
N LEU A 89 -12.96 -0.05 -0.73
CA LEU A 89 -13.28 1.21 -1.39
C LEU A 89 -14.71 1.19 -1.96
N HIS A 90 -15.07 0.12 -2.65
CA HIS A 90 -16.40 -0.08 -3.20
C HIS A 90 -17.45 -0.20 -2.09
N LEU A 91 -17.18 -0.98 -1.04
CA LEU A 91 -18.08 -1.14 0.10
C LEU A 91 -18.36 0.19 0.79
N SER A 92 -17.32 0.97 1.08
CA SER A 92 -17.48 2.28 1.74
C SER A 92 -18.27 3.25 0.87
N ARG A 93 -18.05 3.28 -0.44
CA ARG A 93 -18.84 4.07 -1.39
C ARG A 93 -20.30 3.65 -1.43
N LEU A 94 -20.58 2.34 -1.48
CA LEU A 94 -21.95 1.81 -1.46
C LEU A 94 -22.69 2.15 -0.17
N ASN A 95 -21.97 2.21 0.96
CA ASN A 95 -22.53 2.60 2.25
C ASN A 95 -22.69 4.13 2.42
N GLY A 96 -22.44 4.92 1.38
CA GLY A 96 -22.64 6.37 1.40
C GLY A 96 -21.51 7.16 2.07
N SER A 97 -20.33 6.55 2.29
CA SER A 97 -19.16 7.29 2.77
C SER A 97 -18.73 8.34 1.75
N SER A 98 -18.22 9.47 2.23
CA SER A 98 -17.58 10.45 1.33
C SER A 98 -16.33 9.81 0.67
N GLU A 99 -15.92 10.37 -0.47
CA GLU A 99 -14.74 9.83 -1.19
C GLU A 99 -13.48 9.83 -0.31
N THR A 100 -13.28 10.85 0.51
CA THR A 100 -12.17 10.89 1.47
C THR A 100 -12.24 9.76 2.48
N GLN A 101 -13.42 9.49 3.04
CA GLN A 101 -13.64 8.40 3.99
C GLN A 101 -13.43 7.03 3.33
N ALA A 102 -13.95 6.84 2.12
CA ALA A 102 -13.79 5.59 1.37
C ALA A 102 -12.32 5.29 1.04
N ARG A 103 -11.54 6.32 0.66
CA ARG A 103 -10.08 6.18 0.43
C ARG A 103 -9.32 5.87 1.72
N LEU A 104 -9.69 6.48 2.84
CA LEU A 104 -9.09 6.16 4.14
C LEU A 104 -9.43 4.73 4.57
N ASP A 105 -10.65 4.27 4.36
CA ASP A 105 -11.03 2.89 4.65
C ASP A 105 -10.26 1.90 3.77
N ALA A 106 -10.06 2.21 2.49
CA ALA A 106 -9.21 1.40 1.60
C ALA A 106 -7.75 1.36 2.07
N LEU A 107 -7.21 2.49 2.53
CA LEU A 107 -5.88 2.54 3.15
C LEU A 107 -5.82 1.64 4.40
N MET A 108 -6.82 1.75 5.28
CA MET A 108 -6.91 0.89 6.46
C MET A 108 -6.97 -0.59 6.06
N ALA A 109 -7.74 -0.95 5.03
CA ALA A 109 -7.83 -2.33 4.55
C ALA A 109 -6.47 -2.88 4.10
N ILE A 110 -5.66 -2.10 3.39
CA ILE A 110 -4.28 -2.44 3.03
C ILE A 110 -3.46 -2.65 4.32
N MET A 111 -3.50 -1.69 5.24
CA MET A 111 -2.71 -1.69 6.47
C MET A 111 -3.02 -2.86 7.41
N THR A 112 -4.20 -3.48 7.33
CA THR A 112 -4.56 -4.61 8.21
C THR A 112 -3.65 -5.81 8.08
N SER A 113 -2.98 -6.00 6.94
CA SER A 113 -2.21 -7.21 6.63
C SER A 113 -0.89 -6.94 5.90
N LEU A 114 -0.69 -5.74 5.34
CA LEU A 114 0.55 -5.41 4.65
C LEU A 114 1.72 -5.46 5.62
N THR A 115 2.77 -6.17 5.22
CA THR A 115 4.07 -6.11 5.89
C THR A 115 4.85 -4.90 5.34
N ASP A 116 4.47 -3.72 5.80
CA ASP A 116 5.00 -2.46 5.26
C ASP A 116 6.49 -2.29 5.61
N THR A 117 7.35 -2.36 4.59
CA THR A 117 8.79 -2.25 4.75
C THR A 117 9.24 -0.85 5.20
N CYS A 118 8.44 0.19 4.95
CA CYS A 118 8.72 1.55 5.45
C CYS A 118 8.50 1.63 6.96
N VAL A 119 7.44 1.00 7.46
CA VAL A 119 7.17 0.89 8.91
C VAL A 119 8.23 0.03 9.59
N LEU A 120 8.50 -1.16 9.04
CA LEU A 120 9.56 -2.05 9.57
C LEU A 120 10.93 -1.37 9.64
N SER A 121 11.27 -0.57 8.64
CA SER A 121 12.54 0.15 8.57
C SER A 121 12.72 1.17 9.71
N ARG A 122 11.63 1.77 10.19
CA ARG A 122 11.65 2.88 11.15
C ARG A 122 11.31 2.44 12.57
N ALA A 123 10.30 1.58 12.71
CA ALA A 123 9.71 1.20 13.99
C ALA A 123 9.72 -0.31 14.28
N GLY A 124 10.33 -1.13 13.38
CA GLY A 124 10.43 -2.57 13.59
C GLY A 124 9.08 -3.27 13.67
N MET A 125 9.04 -4.43 14.31
CA MET A 125 7.82 -5.24 14.47
C MET A 125 6.78 -4.53 15.33
N GLU A 126 7.18 -3.80 16.35
CA GLU A 126 6.26 -3.02 17.20
C GLU A 126 5.46 -2.03 16.37
N GLY A 127 6.11 -1.29 15.48
CA GLY A 127 5.44 -0.36 14.57
C GLY A 127 4.51 -1.08 13.59
N LEU A 128 4.91 -2.25 13.09
CA LEU A 128 4.08 -3.06 12.21
C LEU A 128 2.81 -3.55 12.92
N ASP A 129 2.94 -4.08 14.13
CA ASP A 129 1.82 -4.55 14.94
C ASP A 129 0.87 -3.40 15.31
N ALA A 130 1.42 -2.24 15.68
CA ALA A 130 0.65 -1.04 15.95
C ALA A 130 -0.16 -0.59 14.73
N MET A 131 0.46 -0.56 13.55
CA MET A 131 -0.19 -0.23 12.28
C MET A 131 -1.34 -1.19 11.98
N GLN A 132 -1.07 -2.49 11.99
CA GLN A 132 -2.05 -3.49 11.60
C GLN A 132 -3.23 -3.56 12.58
N ASN A 133 -2.96 -3.53 13.90
CA ASN A 133 -4.00 -3.57 14.93
C ASN A 133 -4.83 -2.28 14.93
N GLY A 134 -4.18 -1.12 14.77
CA GLY A 134 -4.87 0.16 14.66
C GLY A 134 -5.77 0.24 13.44
N ALA A 135 -5.30 -0.22 12.28
CA ALA A 135 -6.12 -0.27 11.07
C ALA A 135 -7.34 -1.21 11.21
N ARG A 136 -7.16 -2.38 11.83
CA ARG A 136 -8.29 -3.28 12.16
C ARG A 136 -9.28 -2.61 13.10
N ALA A 137 -8.80 -1.89 14.11
CA ALA A 137 -9.67 -1.17 15.05
C ALA A 137 -10.52 -0.09 14.37
N VAL A 138 -9.98 0.63 13.38
CA VAL A 138 -10.74 1.62 12.59
C VAL A 138 -11.87 0.95 11.82
N LEU A 139 -11.56 -0.11 11.07
CA LEU A 139 -12.57 -0.80 10.26
C LEU A 139 -13.62 -1.49 11.13
N ASN A 140 -13.23 -2.13 12.23
CA ASN A 140 -14.13 -2.78 13.17
C ASN A 140 -15.07 -1.79 13.89
N ALA A 141 -14.64 -0.53 14.00
CA ALA A 141 -15.48 0.56 14.54
C ALA A 141 -16.45 1.16 13.50
N GLY A 142 -16.55 0.55 12.32
CA GLY A 142 -17.45 0.98 11.25
C GLY A 142 -16.81 1.92 10.23
N GLY A 143 -15.47 1.99 10.19
CA GLY A 143 -14.71 2.79 9.23
C GLY A 143 -14.74 4.29 9.52
N CYS A 144 -14.13 5.06 8.62
CA CYS A 144 -13.93 6.51 8.76
C CYS A 144 -15.21 7.34 8.64
N ALA A 145 -16.34 6.74 8.24
CA ALA A 145 -17.64 7.40 8.22
C ALA A 145 -18.28 7.52 9.61
N THR A 146 -17.89 6.69 10.57
CA THR A 146 -18.45 6.70 11.92
C THR A 146 -17.59 7.52 12.89
N LEU A 147 -18.22 8.07 13.92
CA LEU A 147 -17.50 8.79 14.99
C LEU A 147 -16.48 7.86 15.68
N ALA A 148 -16.87 6.61 15.96
CA ALA A 148 -16.00 5.65 16.61
C ALA A 148 -14.79 5.30 15.73
N GLY A 149 -14.99 5.14 14.41
CA GLY A 149 -13.90 4.91 13.46
C GLY A 149 -12.95 6.09 13.35
N GLN A 150 -13.47 7.33 13.31
CA GLN A 150 -12.65 8.54 13.31
C GLN A 150 -11.81 8.66 14.60
N GLN A 151 -12.37 8.34 15.76
CA GLN A 151 -11.62 8.29 17.01
C GLN A 151 -10.54 7.21 17.00
N ALA A 152 -10.83 6.04 16.42
CA ALA A 152 -9.84 4.97 16.26
C ALA A 152 -8.71 5.40 15.31
N LEU A 153 -9.03 6.06 14.19
CA LEU A 153 -8.06 6.61 13.25
C LEU A 153 -7.16 7.65 13.93
N ALA A 154 -7.72 8.56 14.71
CA ALA A 154 -6.95 9.56 15.42
C ALA A 154 -6.03 8.94 16.50
N ARG A 155 -6.41 7.81 17.10
CA ARG A 155 -5.50 7.06 18.02
C ARG A 155 -4.37 6.41 17.24
N LEU A 156 -4.67 5.76 16.12
CA LEU A 156 -3.67 5.14 15.25
C LEU A 156 -2.65 6.18 14.76
N ASP A 157 -3.12 7.33 14.28
CA ASP A 157 -2.25 8.41 13.80
C ASP A 157 -1.27 8.87 14.88
N ARG A 158 -1.76 9.17 16.09
CA ARG A 158 -0.89 9.54 17.23
C ARG A 158 0.12 8.45 17.57
N GLN A 159 -0.29 7.19 17.55
CA GLN A 159 0.60 6.06 17.84
C GLN A 159 1.70 5.94 16.78
N MET A 160 1.35 6.05 15.51
CA MET A 160 2.32 6.01 14.41
C MET A 160 3.31 7.18 14.49
N LEU A 161 2.83 8.38 14.81
CA LEU A 161 3.70 9.55 15.03
C LEU A 161 4.67 9.33 16.19
N THR A 162 4.20 8.80 17.32
CA THR A 162 5.06 8.49 18.49
C THR A 162 6.16 7.48 18.14
N LEU A 163 5.85 6.52 17.27
CA LEU A 163 6.79 5.50 16.80
C LEU A 163 7.66 5.98 15.62
N TYR A 164 7.53 7.25 15.21
CA TYR A 164 8.18 7.77 13.99
C TYR A 164 7.95 6.89 12.76
N ALA A 165 6.84 6.17 12.72
CA ALA A 165 6.46 5.27 11.66
C ALA A 165 5.57 5.96 10.63
N SER A 166 5.74 5.60 9.36
CA SER A 166 4.91 6.07 8.25
C SER A 166 4.61 4.90 7.32
N PRO A 167 3.34 4.61 7.03
CA PRO A 167 2.92 3.48 6.19
C PRO A 167 3.11 3.80 4.71
N GLY A 168 4.36 4.02 4.28
CA GLY A 168 4.70 4.44 2.92
C GLY A 168 4.33 3.39 1.88
N GLY A 169 4.54 2.10 2.17
CA GLY A 169 4.14 1.02 1.27
C GLY A 169 2.62 0.93 1.10
N ALA A 170 1.85 1.12 2.18
CA ALA A 170 0.39 1.17 2.09
C ALA A 170 -0.10 2.39 1.29
N ALA A 171 0.54 3.55 1.44
CA ALA A 171 0.23 4.75 0.65
C ALA A 171 0.53 4.56 -0.84
N ASP A 172 1.64 3.90 -1.20
CA ASP A 172 1.98 3.55 -2.58
C ASP A 172 0.90 2.64 -3.21
N LEU A 173 0.42 1.65 -2.45
CA LEU A 173 -0.64 0.75 -2.91
C LEU A 173 -2.02 1.44 -2.97
N LEU A 174 -2.30 2.40 -2.09
CA LEU A 174 -3.51 3.22 -2.20
C LEU A 174 -3.49 4.02 -3.49
N ALA A 175 -2.37 4.67 -3.84
CA ALA A 175 -2.24 5.39 -5.10
C ALA A 175 -2.51 4.47 -6.30
N ALA A 176 -1.98 3.24 -6.27
CA ALA A 176 -2.23 2.23 -7.30
C ALA A 176 -3.68 1.70 -7.30
N THR A 177 -4.37 1.71 -6.15
CA THR A 177 -5.80 1.34 -6.05
C THR A 177 -6.71 2.37 -6.72
N LEU A 178 -6.33 3.64 -6.69
CA LEU A 178 -7.10 4.75 -7.22
C LEU A 178 -6.89 4.98 -8.74
N PHE A 179 -5.90 4.31 -9.32
CA PHE A 179 -5.66 4.24 -10.75
C PHE A 179 -6.71 3.39 -11.46
#